data_1e620fa21f2bf797098d400944f441e5
#
_entry.id   1e620fa21f2bf797098d400944f441e5
#
_cell.length_a   1.000
_cell.length_b   1.000
_cell.length_c   1.000
_cell.angle_alpha   90.00
_cell.angle_beta   90.00
_cell.angle_gamma   90.00
#
_symmetry.space_group_name_H-M   'P 1'
#
loop_
_entity.id
_entity.type
_entity.pdbx_description
1 polymer ?
#
loop_
_entity_poly.entity_id
_entity_poly.type
_entity_poly.pdbx_seq_one_letter_code
_entity_poly.pdbx_strand_id
1 'polypeptide(L)'
;MNTKFKVVLAIVIFAGGWIMGSNNNVAPVITSSMGGASYNGGFKADNSISAVPQRNVEGSVIVVNPGDSIQEAVEMAQPGDTIQVMPGTYSETVYIDKDDIHLVGVIREGERATMDGLGKLNDAILYSGNNVVVENFRITQYKGNGIMGQAGNNFEIRNNVIVDTGIYGIFPQLGTNGLVEHNVVSGIEDAAIYIGMSDNIHVAHNEVFDSVAGIEIENSRH
;
A
#
# COMPACT_ATOMS: atom_id res chain seq x y z
N MET A 1 -0.37 -21.77 32.72
CA MET A 1 -1.06 -22.77 31.88
C MET A 1 -1.35 -22.03 30.55
N ASN A 2 -0.43 -22.17 29.57
CA ASN A 2 -0.48 -21.40 28.32
C ASN A 2 -1.21 -22.22 27.27
N THR A 3 -2.38 -21.77 26.85
CA THR A 3 -3.10 -22.37 25.73
C THR A 3 -2.78 -21.58 24.48
N LYS A 4 -1.88 -22.13 23.65
CA LYS A 4 -1.59 -21.59 22.32
C LYS A 4 -2.66 -22.07 21.35
N PHE A 5 -3.43 -21.16 20.79
CA PHE A 5 -4.28 -21.45 19.62
C PHE A 5 -3.42 -21.45 18.37
N LYS A 6 -3.33 -22.61 17.71
CA LYS A 6 -2.77 -22.73 16.37
C LYS A 6 -3.90 -22.57 15.36
N VAL A 7 -3.86 -21.52 14.56
CA VAL A 7 -4.66 -21.45 13.33
C VAL A 7 -3.86 -22.15 12.23
N VAL A 8 -4.43 -23.20 11.67
CA VAL A 8 -3.85 -23.93 10.53
C VAL A 8 -4.44 -23.33 9.26
N LEU A 9 -3.60 -22.66 8.49
CA LEU A 9 -3.93 -22.19 7.17
C LEU A 9 -3.67 -23.34 6.18
N ALA A 10 -4.71 -23.84 5.52
CA ALA A 10 -4.59 -24.83 4.45
C ALA A 10 -4.24 -24.15 3.13
N ILE A 11 -3.05 -24.42 2.62
CA ILE A 11 -2.63 -24.01 1.28
C ILE A 11 -3.04 -25.14 0.33
N VAL A 12 -3.94 -24.84 -0.61
CA VAL A 12 -4.27 -25.77 -1.72
C VAL A 12 -3.47 -25.34 -2.95
N ILE A 13 -2.52 -26.18 -3.35
CA ILE A 13 -1.75 -26.00 -4.59
C ILE A 13 -2.50 -26.73 -5.71
N PHE A 14 -2.92 -26.02 -6.72
CA PHE A 14 -3.39 -26.61 -7.98
C PHE A 14 -2.30 -26.50 -9.04
N ALA A 15 -1.83 -27.67 -9.50
CA ALA A 15 -0.98 -27.79 -10.66
C ALA A 15 -1.88 -27.79 -11.92
N GLY A 16 -1.69 -26.83 -12.81
CA GLY A 16 -2.38 -26.74 -14.10
C GLY A 16 -1.39 -26.48 -15.22
N GLY A 17 -1.45 -27.32 -16.25
CA GLY A 17 -0.47 -27.53 -17.30
C GLY A 17 -0.26 -26.36 -18.26
N TRP A 18 0.92 -26.39 -18.85
CA TRP A 18 1.40 -25.49 -19.91
C TRP A 18 0.73 -25.84 -21.25
N ILE A 19 0.20 -24.81 -21.92
CA ILE A 19 -0.06 -24.83 -23.35
C ILE A 19 0.71 -23.69 -23.99
N MET A 20 1.61 -24.01 -24.90
CA MET A 20 2.33 -23.03 -25.72
C MET A 20 1.43 -22.55 -26.86
N GLY A 21 1.32 -21.24 -27.04
CA GLY A 21 0.63 -20.62 -28.18
C GLY A 21 0.95 -19.15 -28.30
N SER A 22 1.71 -18.83 -29.32
CA SER A 22 2.11 -17.54 -29.96
C SER A 22 1.41 -16.23 -29.59
N ASN A 23 2.29 -15.25 -29.35
CA ASN A 23 2.19 -13.80 -29.60
C ASN A 23 0.82 -13.11 -29.58
N ASN A 24 0.57 -12.37 -28.48
CA ASN A 24 0.10 -10.98 -28.51
C ASN A 24 0.14 -10.45 -27.06
N ASN A 25 0.76 -9.27 -26.88
CA ASN A 25 0.94 -8.57 -25.62
C ASN A 25 -0.42 -8.15 -25.04
N VAL A 26 -0.98 -8.98 -24.16
CA VAL A 26 -2.03 -8.58 -23.22
C VAL A 26 -1.76 -9.37 -21.93
N ALA A 27 -1.52 -8.67 -20.84
CA ALA A 27 -1.36 -9.30 -19.53
C ALA A 27 -2.66 -10.05 -19.15
N PRO A 28 -2.57 -11.26 -18.59
CA PRO A 28 -3.77 -12.01 -18.21
C PRO A 28 -4.44 -11.35 -17.00
N VAL A 29 -5.70 -10.98 -17.18
CA VAL A 29 -6.59 -10.66 -16.06
C VAL A 29 -6.88 -11.96 -15.31
N ILE A 30 -6.36 -12.11 -14.10
CA ILE A 30 -6.69 -13.25 -13.24
C ILE A 30 -8.04 -12.98 -12.59
N THR A 31 -9.10 -13.55 -13.15
CA THR A 31 -10.39 -13.64 -12.47
C THR A 31 -10.38 -14.88 -11.57
N SER A 32 -10.20 -14.73 -10.28
CA SER A 32 -10.42 -15.80 -9.31
C SER A 32 -11.92 -15.88 -8.99
N SER A 33 -12.61 -16.89 -9.49
CA SER A 33 -13.93 -17.26 -9.02
C SER A 33 -13.78 -18.03 -7.70
N MET A 34 -14.01 -17.40 -6.58
CA MET A 34 -14.22 -18.10 -5.31
C MET A 34 -15.69 -18.48 -5.21
N GLY A 35 -15.96 -19.80 -5.09
CA GLY A 35 -17.29 -20.34 -4.85
C GLY A 35 -17.84 -19.84 -3.53
N GLY A 36 -18.99 -19.15 -3.58
CA GLY A 36 -19.58 -18.52 -2.44
C GLY A 36 -20.29 -19.47 -1.51
N ALA A 37 -20.11 -19.26 -0.22
CA ALA A 37 -21.13 -19.62 0.76
C ALA A 37 -22.20 -18.51 0.74
N SER A 38 -23.45 -18.89 0.46
CA SER A 38 -24.56 -17.93 0.42
C SER A 38 -24.89 -17.46 1.83
N TYR A 39 -24.59 -16.19 2.13
CA TYR A 39 -25.12 -15.49 3.28
C TYR A 39 -26.34 -14.69 2.82
N ASN A 40 -27.54 -15.15 3.24
CA ASN A 40 -28.82 -14.51 2.88
C ASN A 40 -29.13 -13.35 3.85
N GLY A 41 -28.32 -12.31 3.81
CA GLY A 41 -28.55 -11.04 4.50
C GLY A 41 -28.52 -9.92 3.48
N GLY A 42 -29.70 -9.30 3.24
CA GLY A 42 -29.93 -8.35 2.15
C GLY A 42 -29.18 -7.02 2.28
N PHE A 43 -27.89 -7.03 2.04
CA PHE A 43 -27.15 -5.84 1.66
C PHE A 43 -27.16 -5.76 0.15
N LYS A 44 -27.90 -4.80 -0.38
CA LYS A 44 -27.71 -4.37 -1.77
C LYS A 44 -26.33 -3.74 -1.83
N ALA A 45 -25.36 -4.43 -2.41
CA ALA A 45 -24.11 -3.80 -2.81
C ALA A 45 -24.49 -2.68 -3.78
N ASP A 46 -24.25 -1.44 -3.37
CA ASP A 46 -24.29 -0.31 -4.28
C ASP A 46 -23.07 -0.45 -5.21
N ASN A 47 -23.31 -0.94 -6.40
CA ASN A 47 -22.31 -1.11 -7.45
C ASN A 47 -21.92 0.22 -8.12
N SER A 48 -22.21 1.35 -7.50
CA SER A 48 -21.69 2.64 -7.92
C SER A 48 -20.27 2.91 -7.39
N ILE A 49 -19.37 1.95 -7.50
CA ILE A 49 -17.95 2.29 -7.51
C ILE A 49 -17.74 2.99 -8.84
N SER A 50 -17.78 4.31 -8.80
CA SER A 50 -17.35 5.14 -9.92
C SER A 50 -15.98 4.64 -10.31
N ALA A 51 -15.83 4.15 -11.53
CA ALA A 51 -14.54 3.72 -12.05
C ALA A 51 -13.54 4.81 -11.73
N VAL A 52 -12.52 4.48 -10.95
CA VAL A 52 -11.38 5.38 -10.72
C VAL A 52 -10.94 5.84 -12.12
N PRO A 53 -10.89 7.14 -12.40
CA PRO A 53 -10.51 7.61 -13.72
C PRO A 53 -9.18 6.97 -14.10
N GLN A 54 -9.16 6.19 -15.17
CA GLN A 54 -7.92 5.63 -15.69
C GLN A 54 -7.05 6.80 -16.12
N ARG A 55 -5.91 6.95 -15.43
CA ARG A 55 -4.95 7.99 -15.78
C ARG A 55 -4.34 7.69 -17.13
N ASN A 56 -4.71 8.45 -18.13
CA ASN A 56 -3.95 8.57 -19.37
C ASN A 56 -2.93 9.70 -19.22
N VAL A 57 -2.03 9.60 -18.24
CA VAL A 57 -0.85 10.48 -18.19
C VAL A 57 0.31 9.64 -18.71
N GLU A 58 0.84 10.00 -19.88
CA GLU A 58 2.10 9.45 -20.38
C GLU A 58 3.24 10.06 -19.55
N GLY A 59 3.40 9.58 -18.32
CA GLY A 59 4.52 9.92 -17.47
C GLY A 59 5.76 9.10 -17.84
N SER A 60 6.92 9.62 -17.50
CA SER A 60 8.19 8.90 -17.60
C SER A 60 8.31 7.87 -16.49
N VAL A 61 9.18 6.87 -16.70
CA VAL A 61 9.55 5.91 -15.66
C VAL A 61 10.97 6.23 -15.19
N ILE A 62 11.10 6.51 -13.90
CA ILE A 62 12.39 6.70 -13.23
C ILE A 62 12.69 5.43 -12.45
N VAL A 63 13.83 4.79 -12.71
CA VAL A 63 14.24 3.57 -12.03
C VAL A 63 15.25 3.88 -10.95
N VAL A 64 14.98 3.43 -9.73
CA VAL A 64 15.85 3.56 -8.56
C VAL A 64 16.42 2.18 -8.23
N ASN A 65 17.74 2.03 -8.32
CA ASN A 65 18.42 0.79 -7.98
C ASN A 65 18.96 0.83 -6.53
N PRO A 66 19.30 -0.33 -5.95
CA PRO A 66 19.97 -0.35 -4.65
C PRO A 66 21.22 0.52 -4.62
N GLY A 67 21.26 1.46 -3.69
CA GLY A 67 22.32 2.46 -3.55
C GLY A 67 21.99 3.83 -4.13
N ASP A 68 20.93 3.94 -4.95
CA ASP A 68 20.39 5.24 -5.37
C ASP A 68 19.42 5.77 -4.29
N SER A 69 19.12 7.07 -4.31
CA SER A 69 18.13 7.70 -3.42
C SER A 69 16.74 7.75 -4.07
N ILE A 70 15.73 7.27 -3.34
CA ILE A 70 14.33 7.40 -3.73
C ILE A 70 13.91 8.88 -3.67
N GLN A 71 14.38 9.62 -2.65
CA GLN A 71 14.06 11.04 -2.50
C GLN A 71 14.58 11.86 -3.68
N GLU A 72 15.81 11.60 -4.15
CA GLU A 72 16.34 12.28 -5.34
C GLU A 72 15.50 11.98 -6.59
N ALA A 73 15.03 10.74 -6.75
CA ALA A 73 14.13 10.38 -7.85
C ALA A 73 12.79 11.13 -7.76
N VAL A 74 12.21 11.26 -6.55
CA VAL A 74 11.00 12.06 -6.32
C VAL A 74 11.23 13.53 -6.66
N GLU A 75 12.38 14.09 -6.30
CA GLU A 75 12.73 15.49 -6.63
C GLU A 75 12.87 15.74 -8.14
N MET A 76 13.37 14.76 -8.90
CA MET A 76 13.49 14.84 -10.36
C MET A 76 12.16 14.60 -11.08
N ALA A 77 11.26 13.84 -10.49
CA ALA A 77 9.99 13.45 -11.12
C ALA A 77 9.10 14.66 -11.44
N GLN A 78 8.31 14.53 -12.49
CA GLN A 78 7.27 15.46 -12.88
C GLN A 78 5.89 14.83 -12.57
N PRO A 79 4.83 15.64 -12.42
CA PRO A 79 3.47 15.10 -12.30
C PRO A 79 3.14 14.09 -13.40
N GLY A 80 2.70 12.91 -13.03
CA GLY A 80 2.41 11.80 -13.92
C GLY A 80 3.50 10.74 -14.00
N ASP A 81 4.68 10.99 -13.47
CA ASP A 81 5.79 10.03 -13.51
C ASP A 81 5.59 8.86 -12.56
N THR A 82 6.15 7.73 -12.96
CA THR A 82 6.26 6.53 -12.14
C THR A 82 7.70 6.33 -11.68
N ILE A 83 7.89 6.19 -10.36
CA ILE A 83 9.18 5.89 -9.75
C ILE A 83 9.19 4.41 -9.39
N GLN A 84 9.97 3.62 -10.11
CA GLN A 84 10.13 2.19 -9.90
C GLN A 84 11.33 1.91 -9.02
N VAL A 85 11.08 1.48 -7.80
CA VAL A 85 12.13 1.17 -6.83
C VAL A 85 12.44 -0.33 -6.88
N MET A 86 13.64 -0.67 -7.27
CA MET A 86 14.09 -2.06 -7.39
C MET A 86 14.24 -2.72 -6.02
N PRO A 87 14.14 -4.07 -5.93
CA PRO A 87 14.39 -4.78 -4.69
C PRO A 87 15.75 -4.43 -4.09
N GLY A 88 15.77 -4.12 -2.80
CA GLY A 88 16.95 -3.68 -2.06
C GLY A 88 16.52 -3.03 -0.75
N THR A 89 17.50 -2.57 0.05
CA THR A 89 17.25 -1.86 1.31
C THR A 89 17.62 -0.40 1.16
N TYR A 90 16.70 0.47 1.54
CA TYR A 90 16.80 1.92 1.47
C TYR A 90 16.56 2.50 2.87
N SER A 91 17.49 3.33 3.35
CA SER A 91 17.41 3.90 4.71
C SER A 91 17.33 5.42 4.62
N GLU A 92 16.17 5.91 4.23
CA GLU A 92 15.87 7.33 4.04
C GLU A 92 14.42 7.64 4.40
N THR A 93 14.07 8.92 4.48
CA THR A 93 12.70 9.41 4.51
C THR A 93 12.39 9.99 3.13
N VAL A 94 11.25 9.62 2.57
CA VAL A 94 10.79 10.09 1.25
C VAL A 94 9.61 11.03 1.45
N TYR A 95 9.64 12.21 0.85
CA TYR A 95 8.55 13.16 0.85
C TYR A 95 8.06 13.47 -0.56
N ILE A 96 6.80 13.16 -0.83
CA ILE A 96 6.13 13.35 -2.13
C ILE A 96 5.19 14.57 -2.00
N ASP A 97 5.66 15.74 -2.42
CA ASP A 97 4.90 17.00 -2.45
C ASP A 97 4.25 17.30 -3.81
N LYS A 98 4.55 16.49 -4.81
CA LYS A 98 4.05 16.65 -6.18
C LYS A 98 2.79 15.82 -6.41
N ASP A 99 1.91 16.34 -7.25
CA ASP A 99 0.72 15.64 -7.69
C ASP A 99 1.06 14.53 -8.71
N ASP A 100 0.17 13.56 -8.83
CA ASP A 100 0.21 12.51 -9.84
C ASP A 100 1.48 11.63 -9.82
N ILE A 101 2.12 11.44 -8.69
CA ILE A 101 3.30 10.59 -8.54
C ILE A 101 2.88 9.15 -8.18
N HIS A 102 3.42 8.19 -8.94
CA HIS A 102 3.28 6.77 -8.64
C HIS A 102 4.62 6.22 -8.14
N LEU A 103 4.74 6.01 -6.83
CA LEU A 103 5.88 5.38 -6.19
C LEU A 103 5.60 3.88 -6.01
N VAL A 104 6.32 3.03 -6.75
CA VAL A 104 6.09 1.58 -6.78
C VAL A 104 7.35 0.78 -6.49
N GLY A 105 7.27 -0.09 -5.48
CA GLY A 105 8.27 -1.13 -5.24
C GLY A 105 8.14 -2.27 -6.26
N VAL A 106 9.19 -2.56 -6.99
CA VAL A 106 9.22 -3.69 -7.91
C VAL A 106 9.31 -4.99 -7.10
N ILE A 107 8.47 -5.96 -7.42
CA ILE A 107 8.54 -7.31 -6.83
C ILE A 107 9.25 -8.21 -7.83
N ARG A 108 10.38 -8.79 -7.43
CA ARG A 108 11.13 -9.75 -8.25
C ARG A 108 11.54 -10.95 -7.41
N GLU A 109 11.15 -12.14 -7.85
CA GLU A 109 11.45 -13.40 -7.17
C GLU A 109 11.00 -13.44 -5.69
N GLY A 110 9.94 -12.69 -5.36
CA GLY A 110 9.42 -12.53 -4.00
C GLY A 110 10.09 -11.42 -3.16
N GLU A 111 11.19 -10.86 -3.65
CA GLU A 111 11.87 -9.73 -3.03
C GLU A 111 11.15 -8.40 -3.33
N ARG A 112 11.17 -7.48 -2.36
CA ARG A 112 10.56 -6.15 -2.44
C ARG A 112 11.60 -5.07 -2.13
N ALA A 113 11.33 -3.86 -2.60
CA ALA A 113 12.00 -2.68 -2.07
C ALA A 113 11.65 -2.54 -0.58
N THR A 114 12.68 -2.54 0.28
CA THR A 114 12.53 -2.44 1.73
C THR A 114 13.03 -1.09 2.21
N MET A 115 12.15 -0.31 2.80
CA MET A 115 12.54 0.90 3.54
C MET A 115 12.78 0.52 4.99
N ASP A 116 13.99 0.74 5.48
CA ASP A 116 14.42 0.40 6.84
C ASP A 116 14.90 1.66 7.58
N GLY A 117 14.15 2.05 8.59
CA GLY A 117 14.46 3.22 9.43
C GLY A 117 15.62 3.00 10.41
N LEU A 118 16.14 1.76 10.52
CA LEU A 118 17.22 1.37 11.41
C LEU A 118 16.97 1.71 12.89
N GLY A 119 15.71 1.89 13.30
CA GLY A 119 15.35 2.40 14.62
C GLY A 119 15.84 3.84 14.88
N LYS A 120 16.09 4.63 13.84
CA LYS A 120 16.65 6.00 13.93
C LYS A 120 15.79 7.03 13.22
N LEU A 121 15.35 6.73 12.01
CA LEU A 121 14.52 7.63 11.21
C LEU A 121 13.10 7.70 11.75
N ASN A 122 12.44 8.83 11.49
CA ASN A 122 11.11 9.07 12.03
C ASN A 122 10.03 8.43 11.17
N ASP A 123 9.85 8.90 9.96
CA ASP A 123 8.82 8.46 9.03
C ASP A 123 9.45 7.92 7.76
N ALA A 124 8.84 6.89 7.15
CA ALA A 124 9.37 6.33 5.93
C ALA A 124 8.92 7.12 4.69
N ILE A 125 7.62 7.19 4.46
CA ILE A 125 7.05 7.90 3.32
C ILE A 125 6.04 8.91 3.81
N LEU A 126 6.24 10.16 3.43
CA LEU A 126 5.33 11.27 3.64
C LEU A 126 4.79 11.73 2.28
N TYR A 127 3.52 12.11 2.23
CA TYR A 127 2.96 12.73 1.03
C TYR A 127 2.00 13.86 1.35
N SER A 128 1.95 14.85 0.46
CA SER A 128 0.95 15.93 0.46
C SER A 128 0.39 16.23 -0.94
N GLY A 129 0.98 15.64 -1.97
CA GLY A 129 0.48 15.75 -3.34
C GLY A 129 -0.86 15.03 -3.52
N ASN A 130 -1.62 15.47 -4.52
CA ASN A 130 -2.85 14.80 -4.94
C ASN A 130 -2.54 13.63 -5.87
N ASN A 131 -3.45 12.65 -5.90
CA ASN A 131 -3.33 11.49 -6.75
C ASN A 131 -2.00 10.72 -6.56
N VAL A 132 -1.44 10.70 -5.38
CA VAL A 132 -0.24 9.93 -5.06
C VAL A 132 -0.60 8.47 -4.89
N VAL A 133 0.17 7.58 -5.51
CA VAL A 133 0.07 6.13 -5.32
C VAL A 133 1.35 5.62 -4.66
N VAL A 134 1.20 4.83 -3.58
CA VAL A 134 2.33 4.15 -2.91
C VAL A 134 2.01 2.67 -2.82
N GLU A 135 2.79 1.84 -3.51
CA GLU A 135 2.50 0.41 -3.52
C GLU A 135 3.74 -0.51 -3.52
N ASN A 136 3.53 -1.73 -3.00
CA ASN A 136 4.45 -2.86 -3.06
C ASN A 136 5.73 -2.73 -2.21
N PHE A 137 5.81 -1.82 -1.28
CA PHE A 137 6.95 -1.69 -0.37
C PHE A 137 6.88 -2.64 0.82
N ARG A 138 8.04 -2.99 1.36
CA ARG A 138 8.22 -3.39 2.74
C ARG A 138 8.76 -2.19 3.51
N ILE A 139 8.16 -1.87 4.67
CA ILE A 139 8.57 -0.74 5.51
C ILE A 139 8.76 -1.25 6.93
N THR A 140 9.88 -0.90 7.57
CA THR A 140 10.18 -1.41 8.90
C THR A 140 11.09 -0.47 9.70
N GLN A 141 11.01 -0.57 11.05
CA GLN A 141 11.95 0.07 11.98
C GLN A 141 12.00 1.60 11.93
N TYR A 142 10.91 2.26 11.57
CA TYR A 142 10.77 3.70 11.72
C TYR A 142 10.18 4.05 13.09
N LYS A 143 10.65 5.14 13.71
CA LYS A 143 10.19 5.56 15.04
C LYS A 143 8.80 6.20 15.03
N GLY A 144 8.42 6.79 13.94
CA GLY A 144 7.11 7.40 13.73
C GLY A 144 6.25 6.50 12.85
N ASN A 145 5.99 6.94 11.63
CA ASN A 145 5.00 6.31 10.77
C ASN A 145 5.63 5.55 9.59
N GLY A 146 4.92 4.54 9.11
CA GLY A 146 5.26 3.89 7.87
C GLY A 146 4.92 4.77 6.66
N ILE A 147 3.64 5.04 6.41
CA ILE A 147 3.18 5.93 5.34
C ILE A 147 2.23 6.96 5.96
N MET A 148 2.57 8.25 5.84
CA MET A 148 1.78 9.34 6.40
C MET A 148 1.37 10.34 5.32
N GLY A 149 0.06 10.60 5.19
CA GLY A 149 -0.47 11.73 4.45
C GLY A 149 -0.55 12.97 5.32
N GLN A 150 -0.08 14.10 4.82
CA GLN A 150 -0.21 15.41 5.48
C GLN A 150 -1.23 16.30 4.77
N ALA A 151 -1.89 15.80 3.78
CA ALA A 151 -2.99 16.29 2.96
C ALA A 151 -3.14 15.31 1.78
N GLY A 152 -3.65 15.80 0.65
CA GLY A 152 -3.72 15.03 -0.60
C GLY A 152 -5.08 14.40 -0.82
N ASN A 153 -5.52 14.48 -2.06
CA ASN A 153 -6.80 13.91 -2.50
C ASN A 153 -6.56 12.77 -3.48
N ASN A 154 -7.48 11.82 -3.52
CA ASN A 154 -7.45 10.67 -4.44
C ASN A 154 -6.15 9.84 -4.32
N PHE A 155 -5.58 9.71 -3.14
CA PHE A 155 -4.39 8.90 -2.91
C PHE A 155 -4.74 7.40 -2.87
N GLU A 156 -3.76 6.55 -3.19
CA GLU A 156 -3.87 5.10 -3.09
C GLU A 156 -2.66 4.53 -2.34
N ILE A 157 -2.91 3.80 -1.26
CA ILE A 157 -1.89 3.09 -0.49
C ILE A 157 -2.25 1.61 -0.50
N ARG A 158 -1.50 0.80 -1.24
CA ARG A 158 -1.90 -0.59 -1.47
C ARG A 158 -0.73 -1.58 -1.57
N ASN A 159 -1.02 -2.83 -1.23
CA ASN A 159 -0.07 -3.95 -1.33
C ASN A 159 1.25 -3.75 -0.56
N ASN A 160 1.28 -2.88 0.46
CA ASN A 160 2.47 -2.68 1.28
C ASN A 160 2.49 -3.66 2.45
N VAL A 161 3.69 -3.98 2.91
CA VAL A 161 3.94 -4.75 4.13
C VAL A 161 4.67 -3.84 5.11
N ILE A 162 3.99 -3.44 6.19
CA ILE A 162 4.52 -2.49 7.18
C ILE A 162 4.62 -3.20 8.53
N VAL A 163 5.82 -3.21 9.09
CA VAL A 163 6.12 -3.98 10.29
C VAL A 163 7.02 -3.18 11.24
N ASP A 164 6.69 -3.20 12.54
CA ASP A 164 7.52 -2.60 13.57
C ASP A 164 7.79 -1.09 13.34
N THR A 165 6.73 -0.28 13.23
CA THR A 165 6.82 1.18 13.26
C THR A 165 6.27 1.73 14.59
N GLY A 166 6.85 2.86 15.03
CA GLY A 166 6.70 3.30 16.42
C GLY A 166 5.40 4.05 16.72
N ILE A 167 4.66 4.56 15.73
CA ILE A 167 3.38 5.24 15.98
C ILE A 167 2.28 4.62 15.13
N TYR A 168 2.24 4.92 13.83
CA TYR A 168 1.23 4.38 12.93
C TYR A 168 1.88 3.62 11.76
N GLY A 169 1.22 2.55 11.32
CA GLY A 169 1.63 1.90 10.08
C GLY A 169 1.25 2.74 8.86
N ILE A 170 -0.04 3.06 8.71
CA ILE A 170 -0.59 3.91 7.66
C ILE A 170 -1.43 5.01 8.30
N PHE A 171 -1.12 6.25 8.02
CA PHE A 171 -1.77 7.43 8.58
C PHE A 171 -2.10 8.49 7.52
N PRO A 172 -3.17 8.35 6.73
CA PRO A 172 -3.69 9.46 5.95
C PRO A 172 -4.37 10.48 6.88
N GLN A 173 -3.88 11.72 6.84
CA GLN A 173 -4.38 12.84 7.61
C GLN A 173 -4.75 13.98 6.66
N LEU A 174 -5.89 14.65 6.91
CA LEU A 174 -6.37 15.81 6.14
C LEU A 174 -6.57 15.49 4.64
N GLY A 175 -6.83 14.24 4.30
CA GLY A 175 -7.02 13.78 2.93
C GLY A 175 -8.50 13.61 2.55
N THR A 176 -8.76 13.47 1.26
CA THR A 176 -10.09 13.23 0.72
C THR A 176 -10.05 12.21 -0.41
N ASN A 177 -11.08 11.36 -0.52
CA ASN A 177 -11.22 10.35 -1.57
C ASN A 177 -10.01 9.39 -1.67
N GLY A 178 -9.52 8.91 -0.54
CA GLY A 178 -8.37 8.01 -0.50
C GLY A 178 -8.75 6.53 -0.48
N LEU A 179 -7.83 5.70 -0.93
CA LEU A 179 -7.93 4.25 -0.92
C LEU A 179 -6.78 3.65 -0.13
N VAL A 180 -7.09 2.82 0.87
CA VAL A 180 -6.11 2.04 1.65
C VAL A 180 -6.52 0.58 1.57
N GLU A 181 -5.85 -0.21 0.74
CA GLU A 181 -6.27 -1.59 0.52
C GLU A 181 -5.13 -2.59 0.36
N HIS A 182 -5.42 -3.86 0.68
CA HIS A 182 -4.50 -4.97 0.51
C HIS A 182 -3.13 -4.78 1.19
N ASN A 183 -3.06 -3.97 2.25
CA ASN A 183 -1.83 -3.83 3.04
C ASN A 183 -1.81 -4.87 4.16
N VAL A 184 -0.62 -5.31 4.52
CA VAL A 184 -0.35 -6.13 5.71
C VAL A 184 0.40 -5.26 6.70
N VAL A 185 -0.19 -5.01 7.87
CA VAL A 185 0.37 -4.09 8.88
C VAL A 185 0.41 -4.77 10.24
N SER A 186 1.58 -4.81 10.87
CA SER A 186 1.74 -5.48 12.16
C SER A 186 2.87 -4.92 13.02
N GLY A 187 2.81 -5.19 14.33
CA GLY A 187 3.86 -4.76 15.26
C GLY A 187 3.90 -3.25 15.46
N ILE A 188 2.75 -2.57 15.39
CA ILE A 188 2.66 -1.13 15.49
C ILE A 188 2.39 -0.73 16.95
N GLU A 189 3.14 0.25 17.46
CA GLU A 189 3.07 0.65 18.87
C GLU A 189 1.77 1.42 19.21
N ASP A 190 1.02 1.91 18.22
CA ASP A 190 -0.30 2.52 18.39
C ASP A 190 -1.29 1.88 17.39
N ALA A 191 -1.80 2.56 16.38
CA ALA A 191 -2.74 1.99 15.43
C ALA A 191 -2.06 1.50 14.13
N ALA A 192 -2.44 0.29 13.68
CA ALA A 192 -1.92 -0.23 12.41
C ALA A 192 -2.33 0.66 11.23
N ILE A 193 -3.61 1.06 11.17
CA ILE A 193 -4.13 2.04 10.22
C ILE A 193 -4.93 3.08 11.00
N TYR A 194 -4.53 4.34 10.92
CA TYR A 194 -5.22 5.46 11.54
C TYR A 194 -5.71 6.44 10.46
N ILE A 195 -7.02 6.67 10.40
CA ILE A 195 -7.63 7.66 9.51
C ILE A 195 -8.01 8.89 10.33
N GLY A 196 -7.28 9.99 10.14
CA GLY A 196 -7.46 11.20 10.94
C GLY A 196 -7.92 12.41 10.14
N MET A 197 -8.97 13.12 10.58
CA MET A 197 -9.44 14.38 10.00
C MET A 197 -9.58 14.34 8.47
N SER A 198 -10.10 13.24 7.95
CA SER A 198 -10.14 12.95 6.50
C SER A 198 -11.58 12.66 6.07
N ASP A 199 -11.87 12.88 4.80
CA ASP A 199 -13.21 12.67 4.24
C ASP A 199 -13.19 11.63 3.13
N ASN A 200 -14.18 10.73 3.12
CA ASN A 200 -14.40 9.75 2.06
C ASN A 200 -13.18 8.85 1.80
N ILE A 201 -12.65 8.22 2.84
CA ILE A 201 -11.53 7.29 2.75
C ILE A 201 -12.07 5.85 2.75
N HIS A 202 -11.72 5.08 1.71
CA HIS A 202 -12.06 3.67 1.62
C HIS A 202 -10.95 2.80 2.18
N VAL A 203 -11.23 2.08 3.26
CA VAL A 203 -10.28 1.14 3.90
C VAL A 203 -10.81 -0.27 3.74
N ALA A 204 -10.17 -1.10 2.92
CA ALA A 204 -10.65 -2.42 2.60
C ALA A 204 -9.54 -3.47 2.42
N HIS A 205 -9.86 -4.73 2.67
CA HIS A 205 -8.98 -5.86 2.40
C HIS A 205 -7.58 -5.78 3.03
N ASN A 206 -7.42 -5.00 4.12
CA ASN A 206 -6.16 -4.95 4.84
C ASN A 206 -6.10 -6.07 5.88
N GLU A 207 -4.93 -6.60 6.11
CA GLU A 207 -4.63 -7.54 7.19
C GLU A 207 -3.85 -6.81 8.27
N VAL A 208 -4.41 -6.71 9.50
CA VAL A 208 -3.79 -6.02 10.63
C VAL A 208 -3.74 -6.94 11.83
N PHE A 209 -2.59 -7.00 12.50
CA PHE A 209 -2.39 -7.85 13.69
C PHE A 209 -1.22 -7.37 14.54
N ASP A 210 -1.13 -7.87 15.78
CA ASP A 210 -0.04 -7.58 16.71
C ASP A 210 0.24 -6.05 16.89
N SER A 211 -0.81 -5.24 16.87
CA SER A 211 -0.75 -3.79 17.09
C SER A 211 -1.65 -3.42 18.26
N VAL A 212 -1.42 -2.26 18.89
CA VAL A 212 -2.24 -1.82 20.02
C VAL A 212 -3.68 -1.56 19.59
N ALA A 213 -3.86 -0.84 18.47
CA ALA A 213 -5.13 -0.74 17.77
C ALA A 213 -5.02 -1.29 16.34
N GLY A 214 -6.07 -1.92 15.83
CA GLY A 214 -6.08 -2.43 14.47
C GLY A 214 -6.32 -1.31 13.46
N ILE A 215 -7.58 -0.86 13.34
CA ILE A 215 -7.99 0.25 12.47
C ILE A 215 -8.71 1.27 13.33
N GLU A 216 -8.27 2.50 13.31
CA GLU A 216 -8.82 3.62 14.04
C GLU A 216 -9.26 4.72 13.08
N ILE A 217 -10.44 5.30 13.31
CA ILE A 217 -10.99 6.39 12.49
C ILE A 217 -11.41 7.49 13.45
N GLU A 218 -10.79 8.67 13.32
CA GLU A 218 -11.05 9.80 14.20
C GLU A 218 -11.30 11.07 13.42
N ASN A 219 -12.34 11.85 13.83
CA ASN A 219 -12.69 13.13 13.24
C ASN A 219 -12.85 13.11 11.71
N SER A 220 -13.29 12.00 11.16
CA SER A 220 -13.38 11.74 9.73
C SER A 220 -14.84 11.56 9.28
N ARG A 221 -15.13 11.79 8.00
CA ARG A 221 -16.48 11.71 7.42
C ARG A 221 -16.46 10.96 6.09
N HIS A 222 -17.64 10.57 5.66
CA HIS A 222 -17.95 10.00 4.35
C HIS A 222 -19.26 10.57 3.81
#